data_5da003889aa88de354d55feade7a073e
#
_entry.id   5da003889aa88de354d55feade7a073e
#
_cell.length_a   1.000
_cell.length_b   1.000
_cell.length_c   1.000
_cell.angle_alpha   90.00
_cell.angle_beta   90.00
_cell.angle_gamma   90.00
#
_symmetry.space_group_name_H-M   'P 1'
#
loop_
_entity.id
_entity.type
_entity.pdbx_description
1 polymer ?
#
loop_
_entity_poly.entity_id
_entity_poly.type
_entity_poly.pdbx_seq_one_letter_code
_entity_poly.pdbx_strand_id
1 'polypeptide(L)'
;MLRLDFLSLLAILAVPAALSAQASADSGSFVMRHAGDTVAIERFSRTGIKLEGTLALRNPKKTSEHYSAVIAPDATLPLIEVTVRQGADSGPVKAKIAQRARVIFKEDSAAVDEVGDAGLVTRVFGTEEGAIPYLNLSFALLEQAVRRGRMTPGASHVAFFNLGGWQTVSARMSPLGSDSLRLDIGDIRFHLRVDRQGRVLGGRIPSQNLVVERQ
;
A
#
# COMPACT_ATOMS: atom_id res chain seq x y z
N MET A 1 -76.63 -27.88 -1.13
CA MET A 1 -75.76 -27.28 -2.18
C MET A 1 -74.80 -26.31 -1.50
N LEU A 2 -73.59 -26.77 -1.22
CA LEU A 2 -72.52 -25.97 -0.57
C LEU A 2 -71.51 -25.60 -1.66
N ARG A 3 -71.31 -24.29 -1.91
CA ARG A 3 -70.22 -23.82 -2.77
C ARG A 3 -69.01 -23.48 -1.87
N LEU A 4 -67.90 -24.18 -2.09
CA LEU A 4 -66.60 -23.82 -1.56
C LEU A 4 -65.92 -22.86 -2.54
N ASP A 5 -65.69 -21.64 -2.10
CA ASP A 5 -64.83 -20.66 -2.77
C ASP A 5 -63.37 -20.92 -2.33
N PHE A 6 -62.56 -21.32 -3.30
CA PHE A 6 -61.10 -21.45 -3.14
C PHE A 6 -60.43 -20.08 -3.32
N LEU A 7 -60.03 -19.45 -2.21
CA LEU A 7 -59.14 -18.28 -2.25
C LEU A 7 -57.68 -18.77 -2.38
N SER A 8 -57.13 -18.60 -3.58
CA SER A 8 -55.69 -18.86 -3.83
C SER A 8 -54.87 -17.69 -3.29
N LEU A 9 -54.14 -17.92 -2.20
CA LEU A 9 -53.18 -16.96 -1.59
C LEU A 9 -51.85 -17.04 -2.36
N LEU A 10 -51.60 -16.04 -3.21
CA LEU A 10 -50.33 -15.90 -3.95
C LEU A 10 -49.29 -15.26 -3.03
N ALA A 11 -48.41 -16.07 -2.45
CA ALA A 11 -47.27 -15.61 -1.65
C ALA A 11 -46.16 -15.11 -2.58
N ILE A 12 -45.96 -13.79 -2.64
CA ILE A 12 -44.85 -13.16 -3.38
C ILE A 12 -43.63 -13.29 -2.49
N LEU A 13 -42.72 -14.22 -2.86
CA LEU A 13 -41.38 -14.32 -2.28
C LEU A 13 -40.52 -13.13 -2.77
N ALA A 14 -40.39 -12.09 -1.93
CA ALA A 14 -39.41 -11.03 -2.15
C ALA A 14 -38.02 -11.58 -1.85
N VAL A 15 -37.26 -11.92 -2.90
CA VAL A 15 -35.82 -12.22 -2.80
C VAL A 15 -35.09 -10.93 -2.52
N PRO A 16 -34.40 -10.76 -1.38
CA PRO A 16 -33.54 -9.58 -1.17
C PRO A 16 -32.41 -9.65 -2.19
N ALA A 17 -32.39 -8.71 -3.13
CA ALA A 17 -31.22 -8.47 -3.99
C ALA A 17 -30.08 -8.04 -3.08
N ALA A 18 -29.16 -8.95 -2.77
CA ALA A 18 -27.89 -8.62 -2.14
C ALA A 18 -27.15 -7.67 -3.08
N LEU A 19 -27.21 -6.37 -2.79
CA LEU A 19 -26.32 -5.38 -3.39
C LEU A 19 -24.90 -5.77 -2.98
N SER A 20 -24.21 -6.50 -3.86
CA SER A 20 -22.78 -6.67 -3.79
C SER A 20 -22.19 -5.27 -3.88
N ALA A 21 -21.77 -4.70 -2.75
CA ALA A 21 -20.99 -3.48 -2.74
C ALA A 21 -19.69 -3.78 -3.54
N GLN A 22 -19.70 -3.42 -4.80
CA GLN A 22 -18.48 -3.46 -5.61
C GLN A 22 -17.49 -2.51 -4.92
N ALA A 23 -16.45 -3.11 -4.32
CA ALA A 23 -15.36 -2.33 -3.77
C ALA A 23 -14.84 -1.45 -4.90
N SER A 24 -15.02 -0.13 -4.77
CA SER A 24 -14.62 0.83 -5.79
C SER A 24 -13.11 0.69 -6.01
N ALA A 25 -12.72 0.44 -7.24
CA ALA A 25 -11.31 0.46 -7.62
C ALA A 25 -10.78 1.88 -7.39
N ASP A 26 -9.69 1.99 -6.62
CA ASP A 26 -8.98 3.24 -6.37
C ASP A 26 -7.63 3.15 -7.09
N SER A 27 -7.40 3.99 -8.08
CA SER A 27 -6.15 4.02 -8.83
C SER A 27 -5.66 5.47 -8.97
N GLY A 28 -4.37 5.61 -9.20
CA GLY A 28 -3.77 6.94 -9.37
C GLY A 28 -2.27 6.87 -9.57
N SER A 29 -1.66 8.04 -9.59
CA SER A 29 -0.22 8.15 -9.55
C SER A 29 0.23 9.19 -8.54
N PHE A 30 1.44 8.99 -8.01
CA PHE A 30 2.18 9.99 -7.24
C PHE A 30 3.38 10.45 -8.05
N VAL A 31 3.52 11.76 -8.20
CA VAL A 31 4.70 12.39 -8.82
C VAL A 31 5.51 13.04 -7.71
N MET A 32 6.77 12.65 -7.62
CA MET A 32 7.71 13.13 -6.61
C MET A 32 8.72 14.04 -7.27
N ARG A 33 8.87 15.27 -6.72
CA ARG A 33 9.79 16.29 -7.23
C ARG A 33 10.78 16.71 -6.16
N HIS A 34 12.03 16.83 -6.56
CA HIS A 34 13.10 17.45 -5.79
C HIS A 34 13.55 18.71 -6.49
N ALA A 35 13.48 19.85 -5.82
CA ALA A 35 13.82 21.15 -6.41
C ALA A 35 13.14 21.45 -7.77
N GLY A 36 11.91 20.96 -7.97
CA GLY A 36 11.15 21.11 -9.23
C GLY A 36 11.29 19.95 -10.21
N ASP A 37 12.38 19.20 -10.17
CA ASP A 37 12.63 18.07 -11.07
C ASP A 37 11.91 16.81 -10.60
N THR A 38 11.29 16.09 -11.52
CA THR A 38 10.67 14.79 -11.21
C THR A 38 11.75 13.74 -10.95
N VAL A 39 11.80 13.22 -9.73
CA VAL A 39 12.77 12.18 -9.31
C VAL A 39 12.17 10.79 -9.23
N ALA A 40 10.85 10.68 -9.07
CA ALA A 40 10.14 9.40 -9.07
C ALA A 40 8.69 9.57 -9.51
N ILE A 41 8.12 8.51 -10.06
CA ILE A 41 6.69 8.39 -10.36
C ILE A 41 6.24 7.03 -9.86
N GLU A 42 5.23 7.00 -9.01
CA GLU A 42 4.53 5.79 -8.62
C GLU A 42 3.17 5.74 -9.31
N ARG A 43 2.82 4.60 -9.92
CA ARG A 43 1.46 4.29 -10.38
C ARG A 43 0.95 3.12 -9.59
N PHE A 44 -0.29 3.19 -9.14
CA PHE A 44 -0.89 2.13 -8.32
C PHE A 44 -2.36 1.89 -8.66
N SER A 45 -2.82 0.72 -8.30
CA SER A 45 -4.23 0.36 -8.24
C SER A 45 -4.54 -0.40 -6.96
N ARG A 46 -5.71 -0.11 -6.39
CA ARG A 46 -6.25 -0.79 -5.22
C ARG A 46 -7.63 -1.32 -5.55
N THR A 47 -7.84 -2.61 -5.45
CA THR A 47 -9.10 -3.28 -5.71
C THR A 47 -9.40 -4.25 -4.58
N GLY A 48 -10.47 -4.01 -3.81
CA GLY A 48 -10.89 -4.91 -2.75
C GLY A 48 -9.76 -5.34 -1.82
N ILE A 49 -9.20 -6.53 -2.08
CA ILE A 49 -8.15 -7.17 -1.28
C ILE A 49 -6.74 -7.01 -1.88
N LYS A 50 -6.56 -6.23 -2.93
CA LYS A 50 -5.27 -6.15 -3.63
C LYS A 50 -4.79 -4.71 -3.79
N LEU A 51 -3.50 -4.47 -3.51
CA LEU A 51 -2.78 -3.25 -3.83
C LEU A 51 -1.60 -3.60 -4.73
N GLU A 52 -1.55 -3.02 -5.90
CA GLU A 52 -0.43 -3.18 -6.84
C GLU A 52 0.13 -1.81 -7.21
N GLY A 53 1.42 -1.75 -7.45
CA GLY A 53 2.04 -0.52 -7.92
C GLY A 53 3.38 -0.73 -8.59
N THR A 54 3.79 0.31 -9.32
CA THR A 54 5.10 0.41 -9.93
C THR A 54 5.68 1.77 -9.61
N LEU A 55 6.82 1.79 -8.95
CA LEU A 55 7.60 2.98 -8.63
C LEU A 55 8.80 3.05 -9.59
N ALA A 56 8.83 4.07 -10.44
CA ALA A 56 9.91 4.35 -11.37
C ALA A 56 10.79 5.48 -10.82
N LEU A 57 12.04 5.17 -10.48
CA LEU A 57 13.03 6.12 -9.99
C LEU A 57 13.84 6.70 -11.14
N ARG A 58 13.94 8.03 -11.21
CA ARG A 58 14.77 8.73 -12.18
C ARG A 58 16.19 8.91 -11.64
N ASN A 59 16.85 7.79 -11.36
CA ASN A 59 18.24 7.74 -10.94
C ASN A 59 19.15 7.26 -12.11
N PRO A 60 20.50 7.34 -12.01
CA PRO A 60 21.40 6.88 -13.05
C PRO A 60 21.21 5.39 -13.42
N LYS A 61 20.77 4.57 -12.47
CA LYS A 61 20.52 3.13 -12.69
C LYS A 61 19.15 2.86 -13.31
N LYS A 62 18.27 3.87 -13.47
CA LYS A 62 16.89 3.72 -13.97
C LYS A 62 16.19 2.56 -13.27
N THR A 63 16.06 2.67 -11.96
CA THR A 63 15.46 1.61 -11.14
C THR A 63 13.93 1.68 -11.25
N SER A 64 13.29 0.53 -11.40
CA SER A 64 11.86 0.38 -11.24
C SER A 64 11.56 -0.72 -10.22
N GLU A 65 10.59 -0.45 -9.35
CA GLU A 65 10.15 -1.34 -8.27
C GLU A 65 8.68 -1.65 -8.51
N HIS A 66 8.39 -2.91 -8.77
CA HIS A 66 7.01 -3.39 -8.89
C HIS A 66 6.65 -4.15 -7.62
N TYR A 67 5.48 -3.84 -7.05
CA TYR A 67 4.97 -4.52 -5.87
C TYR A 67 3.52 -4.96 -6.06
N SER A 68 3.16 -6.05 -5.39
CA SER A 68 1.79 -6.56 -5.28
C SER A 68 1.57 -7.02 -3.84
N ALA A 69 0.53 -6.51 -3.19
CA ALA A 69 0.23 -6.81 -1.79
C ALA A 69 -1.23 -7.23 -1.62
N VAL A 70 -1.47 -8.11 -0.65
CA VAL A 70 -2.81 -8.48 -0.19
C VAL A 70 -3.23 -7.52 0.93
N ILE A 71 -4.44 -6.98 0.84
CA ILE A 71 -5.03 -6.12 1.87
C ILE A 71 -5.98 -6.96 2.72
N ALA A 72 -5.75 -7.01 4.02
CA ALA A 72 -6.67 -7.63 4.97
C ALA A 72 -7.79 -6.64 5.41
N PRO A 73 -8.90 -7.13 6.00
CA PRO A 73 -10.03 -6.28 6.43
C PRO A 73 -9.65 -5.20 7.45
N ASP A 74 -8.63 -5.42 8.26
CA ASP A 74 -8.07 -4.47 9.23
C ASP A 74 -7.06 -3.49 8.62
N ALA A 75 -6.98 -3.45 7.29
CA ALA A 75 -6.04 -2.66 6.50
C ALA A 75 -4.56 -3.03 6.70
N THR A 76 -4.23 -4.20 7.27
CA THR A 76 -2.87 -4.74 7.23
C THR A 76 -2.54 -5.30 5.85
N LEU A 77 -1.25 -5.53 5.61
CA LEU A 77 -0.75 -6.15 4.39
C LEU A 77 -0.02 -7.46 4.75
N PRO A 78 -0.75 -8.59 4.95
CA PRO A 78 -0.16 -9.84 5.40
C PRO A 78 0.82 -10.48 4.39
N LEU A 79 0.77 -10.05 3.14
CA LEU A 79 1.66 -10.53 2.09
C LEU A 79 2.00 -9.38 1.15
N ILE A 80 3.28 -9.28 0.78
CA ILE A 80 3.75 -8.42 -0.31
C ILE A 80 4.81 -9.14 -1.11
N GLU A 81 4.75 -8.97 -2.43
CA GLU A 81 5.80 -9.37 -3.37
C GLU A 81 6.40 -8.12 -3.99
N VAL A 82 7.73 -8.08 -4.11
CA VAL A 82 8.47 -6.95 -4.70
C VAL A 82 9.45 -7.47 -5.72
N THR A 83 9.52 -6.81 -6.87
CA THR A 83 10.55 -7.04 -7.90
C THR A 83 11.21 -5.71 -8.23
N VAL A 84 12.51 -5.64 -8.01
CA VAL A 84 13.35 -4.48 -8.36
C VAL A 84 14.08 -4.77 -9.66
N ARG A 85 13.96 -3.88 -10.62
CA ARG A 85 14.67 -3.93 -11.91
C ARG A 85 15.58 -2.72 -12.06
N GLN A 86 16.72 -2.92 -12.71
CA GLN A 86 17.66 -1.85 -13.04
C GLN A 86 17.95 -1.88 -14.54
N GLY A 87 17.99 -0.70 -15.16
CA GLY A 87 18.16 -0.53 -16.59
C GLY A 87 16.91 0.03 -17.27
N ALA A 88 17.02 0.33 -18.56
CA ALA A 88 15.89 0.83 -19.35
C ALA A 88 15.07 -0.34 -19.91
N ASP A 89 13.74 -0.21 -19.90
CA ASP A 89 12.84 -1.17 -20.56
C ASP A 89 12.93 -1.08 -22.10
N SER A 90 13.46 0.03 -22.62
CA SER A 90 13.66 0.29 -24.04
C SER A 90 15.15 0.51 -24.33
N GLY A 91 15.71 -0.27 -25.22
CA GLY A 91 17.10 -0.17 -25.63
C GLY A 91 17.76 -1.54 -25.84
N PRO A 92 19.04 -1.57 -26.29
CA PRO A 92 19.75 -2.82 -26.56
C PRO A 92 20.05 -3.64 -25.30
N VAL A 93 20.01 -3.01 -24.11
CA VAL A 93 20.22 -3.66 -22.81
C VAL A 93 18.89 -3.74 -22.09
N LYS A 94 18.32 -4.94 -21.97
CA LYS A 94 17.09 -5.19 -21.21
C LYS A 94 17.31 -4.93 -19.73
N ALA A 95 16.27 -4.41 -19.06
CA ALA A 95 16.29 -4.23 -17.61
C ALA A 95 16.56 -5.57 -16.89
N LYS A 96 17.56 -5.56 -16.00
CA LYS A 96 17.95 -6.74 -15.21
C LYS A 96 17.16 -6.74 -13.89
N ILE A 97 16.67 -7.92 -13.50
CA ILE A 97 16.13 -8.10 -12.14
C ILE A 97 17.30 -8.03 -11.16
N ALA A 98 17.25 -7.02 -10.28
CA ALA A 98 18.25 -6.82 -9.24
C ALA A 98 17.85 -7.51 -7.94
N GLN A 99 16.54 -7.61 -7.67
CA GLN A 99 15.99 -8.25 -6.48
C GLN A 99 14.58 -8.74 -6.76
N ARG A 100 14.24 -9.89 -6.21
CA ARG A 100 12.85 -10.36 -6.09
C ARG A 100 12.68 -10.92 -4.70
N ALA A 101 11.66 -10.43 -4.01
CA ALA A 101 11.35 -10.87 -2.66
C ALA A 101 9.85 -11.04 -2.47
N ARG A 102 9.48 -11.98 -1.60
CA ARG A 102 8.14 -12.18 -1.07
C ARG A 102 8.22 -12.09 0.44
N VAL A 103 7.35 -11.30 1.06
CA VAL A 103 7.32 -11.13 2.51
C VAL A 103 5.94 -11.54 3.02
N ILE A 104 5.92 -12.43 4.00
CA ILE A 104 4.72 -12.89 4.67
C ILE A 104 4.81 -12.44 6.13
N PHE A 105 3.83 -11.65 6.57
CA PHE A 105 3.72 -11.18 7.95
C PHE A 105 2.82 -12.11 8.75
N LYS A 106 3.29 -12.51 9.91
CA LYS A 106 2.52 -13.32 10.86
C LYS A 106 2.86 -12.90 12.28
N GLU A 107 1.87 -12.39 13.01
CA GLU A 107 2.04 -11.92 14.39
C GLU A 107 3.22 -10.93 14.50
N ASP A 108 4.27 -11.28 15.22
CA ASP A 108 5.47 -10.51 15.49
C ASP A 108 6.66 -10.86 14.58
N SER A 109 6.40 -11.50 13.44
CA SER A 109 7.44 -11.95 12.52
C SER A 109 7.12 -11.65 11.05
N ALA A 110 8.18 -11.52 10.26
CA ALA A 110 8.15 -11.41 8.81
C ALA A 110 9.06 -12.48 8.20
N ALA A 111 8.46 -13.43 7.47
CA ALA A 111 9.21 -14.39 6.67
C ALA A 111 9.50 -13.78 5.30
N VAL A 112 10.78 -13.70 4.94
CA VAL A 112 11.28 -13.11 3.70
C VAL A 112 11.87 -14.21 2.82
N ASP A 113 11.27 -14.41 1.66
CA ASP A 113 11.76 -15.27 0.61
C ASP A 113 12.46 -14.38 -0.44
N GLU A 114 13.77 -14.49 -0.57
CA GLU A 114 14.53 -13.79 -1.61
C GLU A 114 14.99 -14.76 -2.69
N VAL A 115 14.78 -14.37 -3.94
CA VAL A 115 15.31 -15.10 -5.11
C VAL A 115 16.50 -14.34 -5.65
N GLY A 116 17.70 -14.93 -5.52
CA GLY A 116 18.95 -14.43 -6.05
C GLY A 116 19.59 -15.42 -7.01
N ASP A 117 20.82 -15.13 -7.44
CA ASP A 117 21.60 -15.98 -8.36
C ASP A 117 21.88 -17.37 -7.75
N ALA A 118 21.98 -17.49 -6.41
CA ALA A 118 22.18 -18.73 -5.66
C ALA A 118 20.88 -19.53 -5.41
N GLY A 119 19.72 -19.04 -5.89
CA GLY A 119 18.42 -19.66 -5.66
C GLY A 119 17.57 -18.94 -4.63
N LEU A 120 16.59 -19.65 -4.07
CA LEU A 120 15.67 -19.14 -3.05
C LEU A 120 16.32 -19.25 -1.66
N VAL A 121 16.30 -18.14 -0.92
CA VAL A 121 16.72 -18.08 0.48
C VAL A 121 15.57 -17.53 1.32
N THR A 122 15.15 -18.27 2.35
CA THR A 122 14.14 -17.84 3.31
C THR A 122 14.81 -17.42 4.62
N ARG A 123 14.41 -16.24 5.13
CA ARG A 123 14.83 -15.73 6.44
C ARG A 123 13.63 -15.24 7.22
N VAL A 124 13.67 -15.34 8.54
CA VAL A 124 12.62 -14.82 9.43
C VAL A 124 13.21 -13.70 10.25
N PHE A 125 12.49 -12.57 10.30
CA PHE A 125 12.85 -11.38 11.04
C PHE A 125 11.76 -11.06 12.06
N GLY A 126 12.17 -10.55 13.24
CA GLY A 126 11.22 -10.01 14.20
C GLY A 126 10.61 -8.71 13.69
N THR A 127 9.32 -8.53 13.92
CA THR A 127 8.60 -7.29 13.64
C THR A 127 7.52 -7.05 14.70
N GLU A 128 6.71 -6.01 14.54
CA GLU A 128 5.56 -5.78 15.40
C GLU A 128 4.29 -6.28 14.71
N GLU A 129 3.32 -6.72 15.51
CA GLU A 129 2.03 -7.15 14.99
C GLU A 129 1.38 -6.07 14.13
N GLY A 130 1.02 -6.45 12.91
CA GLY A 130 0.41 -5.56 11.94
C GLY A 130 1.35 -4.52 11.37
N ALA A 131 2.65 -4.76 11.37
CA ALA A 131 3.61 -3.92 10.66
C ALA A 131 3.24 -3.77 9.18
N ILE A 132 3.40 -2.56 8.67
CA ILE A 132 3.15 -2.25 7.25
C ILE A 132 4.47 -2.34 6.48
N PRO A 133 4.52 -3.02 5.33
CA PRO A 133 5.72 -3.00 4.51
C PRO A 133 6.03 -1.57 4.05
N TYR A 134 7.29 -1.18 4.22
CA TYR A 134 7.82 0.12 3.82
C TYR A 134 8.77 -0.04 2.63
N LEU A 135 8.39 0.55 1.51
CA LEU A 135 9.21 0.72 0.33
C LEU A 135 9.49 2.21 0.19
N ASN A 136 10.76 2.58 0.10
CA ASN A 136 11.14 3.99 0.04
C ASN A 136 10.46 4.70 -1.15
N LEU A 137 9.86 5.87 -0.91
CA LEU A 137 9.08 6.65 -1.87
C LEU A 137 7.77 6.00 -2.38
N SER A 138 7.32 4.88 -1.82
CA SER A 138 5.99 4.36 -2.13
C SER A 138 4.92 5.03 -1.27
N PHE A 139 4.18 5.97 -1.86
CA PHE A 139 3.10 6.70 -1.19
C PHE A 139 1.81 5.89 -1.14
N ALA A 140 1.61 4.92 -2.01
CA ALA A 140 0.48 4.02 -1.94
C ALA A 140 0.58 3.04 -0.74
N LEU A 141 1.80 2.61 -0.38
CA LEU A 141 2.03 1.84 0.86
C LEU A 141 1.91 2.73 2.10
N LEU A 142 2.42 3.97 2.08
CA LEU A 142 2.20 4.94 3.16
C LEU A 142 0.72 5.27 3.34
N GLU A 143 -0.04 5.38 2.27
CA GLU A 143 -1.49 5.57 2.34
C GLU A 143 -2.19 4.41 3.08
N GLN A 144 -1.70 3.18 2.91
CA GLN A 144 -2.25 2.02 3.63
C GLN A 144 -2.04 2.15 5.14
N ALA A 145 -0.88 2.65 5.58
CA ALA A 145 -0.62 2.96 6.99
C ALA A 145 -1.56 4.04 7.53
N VAL A 146 -1.82 5.09 6.74
CA VAL A 146 -2.77 6.15 7.10
C VAL A 146 -4.19 5.59 7.25
N ARG A 147 -4.64 4.76 6.32
CA ARG A 147 -5.96 4.11 6.36
C ARG A 147 -6.10 3.25 7.62
N ARG A 148 -5.11 2.44 7.93
CA ARG A 148 -5.09 1.62 9.15
C ARG A 148 -5.11 2.46 10.43
N GLY A 149 -4.28 3.50 10.51
CA GLY A 149 -4.26 4.40 11.66
C GLY A 149 -5.60 5.10 11.91
N ARG A 150 -6.40 5.35 10.86
CA ARG A 150 -7.75 5.89 11.01
C ARG A 150 -8.79 4.86 11.48
N MET A 151 -8.57 3.58 11.22
CA MET A 151 -9.44 2.51 11.72
C MET A 151 -9.22 2.24 13.22
N THR A 152 -8.10 2.68 13.78
CA THR A 152 -7.75 2.52 15.19
C THR A 152 -7.65 3.90 15.85
N PRO A 153 -8.75 4.47 16.36
CA PRO A 153 -8.75 5.79 16.99
C PRO A 153 -7.72 5.85 18.13
N GLY A 154 -6.94 6.92 18.17
CA GLY A 154 -5.92 7.14 19.19
C GLY A 154 -4.59 6.43 18.93
N ALA A 155 -4.49 5.57 17.93
CA ALA A 155 -3.22 4.97 17.55
C ALA A 155 -2.32 6.04 16.93
N SER A 156 -1.24 6.38 17.65
CA SER A 156 -0.20 7.27 17.15
C SER A 156 1.05 6.53 16.67
N HIS A 157 1.12 5.23 16.98
CA HIS A 157 2.23 4.37 16.63
C HIS A 157 1.88 3.49 15.44
N VAL A 158 2.82 3.36 14.50
CA VAL A 158 2.74 2.46 13.35
C VAL A 158 4.11 1.81 13.20
N ALA A 159 4.15 0.50 13.13
CA ALA A 159 5.37 -0.21 12.77
C ALA A 159 5.46 -0.36 11.26
N PHE A 160 6.64 -0.07 10.72
CA PHE A 160 6.98 -0.35 9.33
C PHE A 160 8.06 -1.42 9.25
N PHE A 161 7.88 -2.36 8.35
CA PHE A 161 8.93 -3.31 7.98
C PHE A 161 9.62 -2.82 6.70
N ASN A 162 10.86 -2.36 6.82
CA ASN A 162 11.63 -1.81 5.71
C ASN A 162 12.09 -2.92 4.76
N LEU A 163 11.57 -2.91 3.55
CA LEU A 163 11.87 -3.92 2.51
C LEU A 163 13.29 -3.78 1.90
N GLY A 164 13.95 -2.64 2.11
CA GLY A 164 15.32 -2.43 1.66
C GLY A 164 16.39 -2.91 2.64
N GLY A 165 16.02 -3.16 3.90
CA GLY A 165 16.96 -3.53 4.95
C GLY A 165 16.50 -4.66 5.87
N TRP A 166 15.30 -5.22 5.62
CA TRP A 166 14.69 -6.31 6.40
C TRP A 166 14.66 -6.04 7.91
N GLN A 167 14.26 -4.83 8.28
CA GLN A 167 14.20 -4.41 9.67
C GLN A 167 12.92 -3.64 9.97
N THR A 168 12.43 -3.76 11.19
CA THR A 168 11.31 -2.97 11.68
C THR A 168 11.77 -1.56 12.05
N VAL A 169 11.02 -0.57 11.60
CA VAL A 169 11.20 0.84 11.93
C VAL A 169 9.92 1.36 12.56
N SER A 170 10.06 1.88 13.77
CA SER A 170 8.95 2.51 14.48
C SER A 170 8.61 3.86 13.85
N ALA A 171 7.32 4.14 13.72
CA ALA A 171 6.86 5.41 13.20
C ALA A 171 5.75 6.00 14.09
N ARG A 172 5.66 7.34 14.08
CA ARG A 172 4.62 8.07 14.78
C ARG A 172 3.75 8.83 13.79
N MET A 173 2.44 8.64 13.91
CA MET A 173 1.44 9.39 13.16
C MET A 173 0.79 10.42 14.08
N SER A 174 0.77 11.69 13.68
CA SER A 174 0.19 12.79 14.44
C SER A 174 -0.71 13.63 13.55
N PRO A 175 -2.00 13.81 13.88
CA PRO A 175 -2.86 14.75 13.17
C PRO A 175 -2.30 16.17 13.25
N LEU A 176 -2.35 16.92 12.15
CA LEU A 176 -2.03 18.35 12.09
C LEU A 176 -3.29 19.19 11.82
N GLY A 177 -4.40 18.53 11.49
CA GLY A 177 -5.70 19.11 11.17
C GLY A 177 -6.64 18.02 10.66
N SER A 178 -7.77 18.43 10.08
CA SER A 178 -8.78 17.52 9.53
C SER A 178 -8.32 16.83 8.23
N ASP A 179 -7.44 17.47 7.48
CA ASP A 179 -7.00 17.11 6.12
C ASP A 179 -5.47 16.92 6.01
N SER A 180 -4.78 16.93 7.15
CA SER A 180 -3.32 16.82 7.19
C SER A 180 -2.83 16.03 8.39
N LEU A 181 -1.72 15.33 8.20
CA LEU A 181 -1.04 14.58 9.25
C LEU A 181 0.48 14.65 9.07
N ARG A 182 1.18 14.48 10.18
CA ARG A 182 2.61 14.23 10.23
C ARG A 182 2.84 12.74 10.47
N LEU A 183 3.72 12.17 9.66
CA LEU A 183 4.23 10.81 9.84
C LEU A 183 5.75 10.92 10.00
N ASP A 184 6.26 10.55 11.16
CA ASP A 184 7.69 10.47 11.45
C ASP A 184 8.11 9.00 11.37
N ILE A 185 9.04 8.65 10.47
CA ILE A 185 9.61 7.31 10.30
C ILE A 185 11.12 7.42 10.55
N GLY A 186 11.59 6.96 11.71
CA GLY A 186 12.95 7.27 12.15
C GLY A 186 13.18 8.79 12.15
N ASP A 187 14.23 9.24 11.46
CA ASP A 187 14.57 10.66 11.35
C ASP A 187 13.86 11.39 10.19
N ILE A 188 13.06 10.66 9.40
CA ILE A 188 12.39 11.23 8.24
C ILE A 188 10.98 11.67 8.63
N ARG A 189 10.68 12.94 8.36
CA ARG A 189 9.36 13.54 8.60
C ARG A 189 8.62 13.76 7.31
N PHE A 190 7.40 13.20 7.24
CA PHE A 190 6.44 13.39 6.17
C PHE A 190 5.33 14.33 6.65
N HIS A 191 5.03 15.35 5.88
CA HIS A 191 3.83 16.16 6.03
C HIS A 191 2.87 15.78 4.91
N LEU A 192 1.81 15.06 5.24
CA LEU A 192 0.88 14.49 4.26
C LEU A 192 -0.44 15.27 4.27
N ARG A 193 -0.98 15.58 3.10
CA ARG A 193 -2.37 15.98 2.91
C ARG A 193 -3.19 14.72 2.66
N VAL A 194 -4.31 14.61 3.36
CA VAL A 194 -5.15 13.39 3.33
C VAL A 194 -6.62 13.78 3.29
N ASP A 195 -7.44 12.98 2.62
CA ASP A 195 -8.88 13.17 2.67
C ASP A 195 -9.54 12.43 3.84
N ARG A 196 -10.87 12.54 3.93
CA ARG A 196 -11.66 11.89 4.98
C ARG A 196 -11.60 10.36 4.94
N GLN A 197 -11.34 9.77 3.78
CA GLN A 197 -11.19 8.33 3.58
C GLN A 197 -9.76 7.83 3.88
N GLY A 198 -8.83 8.72 4.24
CA GLY A 198 -7.44 8.40 4.47
C GLY A 198 -6.61 8.24 3.20
N ARG A 199 -7.12 8.72 2.04
CA ARG A 199 -6.31 8.77 0.83
C ARG A 199 -5.29 9.90 0.95
N VAL A 200 -4.05 9.61 0.57
CA VAL A 200 -2.99 10.61 0.48
C VAL A 200 -3.19 11.41 -0.80
N LEU A 201 -3.37 12.73 -0.67
CA LEU A 201 -3.53 13.67 -1.78
C LEU A 201 -2.20 14.29 -2.22
N GLY A 202 -1.17 14.07 -1.44
CA GLY A 202 0.17 14.58 -1.65
C GLY A 202 0.85 14.93 -0.33
N GLY A 203 2.02 15.56 -0.41
CA GLY A 203 2.76 15.92 0.79
C GLY A 203 4.15 16.47 0.50
N ARG A 204 4.96 16.54 1.55
CA ARG A 204 6.37 16.97 1.47
C ARG A 204 7.22 16.24 2.48
N ILE A 205 8.49 16.08 2.15
CA ILE A 205 9.54 15.61 3.04
C ILE A 205 10.57 16.74 3.16
N PRO A 206 10.45 17.63 4.17
CA PRO A 206 11.27 18.85 4.25
C PRO A 206 12.77 18.56 4.28
N SER A 207 13.21 17.54 5.02
CA SER A 207 14.64 17.17 5.13
C SER A 207 15.27 16.73 3.81
N GLN A 208 14.44 16.33 2.83
CA GLN A 208 14.87 15.89 1.51
C GLN A 208 14.50 16.90 0.41
N ASN A 209 13.91 18.05 0.75
CA ASN A 209 13.36 19.01 -0.20
C ASN A 209 12.47 18.35 -1.27
N LEU A 210 11.65 17.39 -0.84
CA LEU A 210 10.84 16.57 -1.72
C LEU A 210 9.36 16.97 -1.60
N VAL A 211 8.71 17.18 -2.73
CA VAL A 211 7.28 17.45 -2.86
C VAL A 211 6.62 16.31 -3.62
N VAL A 212 5.44 15.92 -3.17
CA VAL A 212 4.67 14.80 -3.72
C VAL A 212 3.26 15.24 -4.03
N GLU A 213 2.78 14.88 -5.21
CA GLU A 213 1.44 15.20 -5.68
C GLU A 213 0.77 13.94 -6.23
N ARG A 214 -0.49 13.72 -5.83
CA ARG A 214 -1.35 12.70 -6.42
C ARG A 214 -1.98 13.26 -7.71
N GLN A 215 -2.04 12.40 -8.75
CA GLN A 215 -2.68 12.67 -10.03
C GLN A 215 -3.75 11.61 -10.33
#